data_273461adca47108ac1f0da36cd0833d5
#
_entry.id   273461adca47108ac1f0da36cd0833d5
#
_cell.length_a   1.000
_cell.length_b   1.000
_cell.length_c   1.000
_cell.angle_alpha   90.00
_cell.angle_beta   90.00
_cell.angle_gamma   90.00
#
_symmetry.space_group_name_H-M   'P 1'
#
loop_
_entity.id
_entity.type
_entity.pdbx_description
1 polymer ?
#
loop_
_entity_poly.entity_id
_entity_poly.type
_entity_poly.pdbx_seq_one_letter_code
_entity_poly.pdbx_strand_id
1 'polypeptide(L)'
;MTGSDKELRAQACRILASMREATSDCLGSDFVSTPRLDMLAQLYLAECEHRTLHAWSLCLASQVPASTAHRKVGELERDGLVLCRRGASPENGAERSRRQRDHRYVRVSLTREGRAKIGRLLDRLVSIWGGACSGDGIDRSA
;
A
#
# COMPACT_ATOMS: atom_id res chain seq x y z
N MET A 1 28.96 -20.91 1.70
CA MET A 1 28.51 -19.51 1.70
C MET A 1 29.71 -18.59 1.62
N THR A 2 29.74 -17.78 0.59
CA THR A 2 30.87 -16.89 0.37
C THR A 2 30.72 -15.60 1.19
N GLY A 3 31.82 -14.85 1.34
CA GLY A 3 31.78 -13.54 1.99
C GLY A 3 30.86 -12.57 1.30
N SER A 4 30.73 -12.70 -0.03
CA SER A 4 29.83 -11.86 -0.82
C SER A 4 28.35 -12.10 -0.44
N ASP A 5 27.96 -13.35 -0.26
CA ASP A 5 26.58 -13.68 0.13
C ASP A 5 26.24 -13.12 1.50
N LYS A 6 27.20 -13.21 2.41
CA LYS A 6 27.03 -12.67 3.76
C LYS A 6 26.85 -11.16 3.72
N GLU A 7 27.62 -10.49 2.88
CA GLU A 7 27.52 -9.03 2.74
C GLU A 7 26.19 -8.62 2.13
N LEU A 8 25.72 -9.33 1.12
CA LEU A 8 24.41 -9.05 0.50
C LEU A 8 23.28 -9.22 1.51
N ARG A 9 23.35 -10.25 2.34
CA ARG A 9 22.35 -10.46 3.38
C ARG A 9 22.39 -9.35 4.43
N ALA A 10 23.58 -8.91 4.81
CA ALA A 10 23.71 -7.80 5.74
C ALA A 10 23.12 -6.52 5.14
N GLN A 11 23.37 -6.28 3.87
CA GLN A 11 22.80 -5.13 3.17
C GLN A 11 21.27 -5.22 3.11
N ALA A 12 20.73 -6.41 2.83
CA ALA A 12 19.29 -6.61 2.84
C ALA A 12 18.69 -6.28 4.21
N CYS A 13 19.35 -6.69 5.28
CA CYS A 13 18.92 -6.36 6.64
C CYS A 13 18.88 -4.85 6.87
N ARG A 14 19.89 -4.14 6.39
CA ARG A 14 19.94 -2.68 6.51
C ARG A 14 18.82 -2.02 5.73
N ILE A 15 18.53 -2.52 4.53
CA ILE A 15 17.42 -2.02 3.71
C ILE A 15 16.10 -2.23 4.42
N LEU A 16 15.87 -3.43 4.96
CA LEU A 16 14.63 -3.72 5.70
C LEU A 16 14.45 -2.78 6.88
N ALA A 17 15.53 -2.54 7.64
CA ALA A 17 15.48 -1.64 8.78
C ALA A 17 15.15 -0.22 8.33
N SER A 18 15.77 0.25 7.24
CA SER A 18 15.50 1.57 6.69
C SER A 18 14.09 1.71 6.18
N MET A 19 13.55 0.66 5.57
CA MET A 19 12.15 0.66 5.10
C MET A 19 11.18 0.78 6.27
N ARG A 20 11.43 0.06 7.35
CA ARG A 20 10.59 0.14 8.55
C ARG A 20 10.64 1.53 9.16
N GLU A 21 11.82 2.11 9.24
CA GLU A 21 11.99 3.45 9.77
C GLU A 21 11.27 4.49 8.90
N ALA A 22 11.42 4.37 7.58
CA ALA A 22 10.73 5.25 6.64
C ALA A 22 9.21 5.13 6.77
N THR A 23 8.70 3.91 6.90
CA THR A 23 7.28 3.67 7.07
C THR A 23 6.77 4.32 8.35
N SER A 24 7.50 4.14 9.44
CA SER A 24 7.14 4.74 10.72
C SER A 24 7.12 6.26 10.65
N ASP A 25 8.11 6.86 10.00
CA ASP A 25 8.20 8.32 9.88
C ASP A 25 7.10 8.92 9.01
N CYS A 26 6.76 8.27 7.92
CA CYS A 26 5.79 8.81 6.95
C CYS A 26 4.35 8.49 7.28
N LEU A 27 4.08 7.31 7.84
CA LEU A 27 2.72 6.84 8.10
C LEU A 27 2.44 6.58 9.58
N GLY A 28 3.47 6.39 10.37
CA GLY A 28 3.33 6.05 11.77
C GLY A 28 3.72 4.60 12.05
N SER A 29 4.10 4.32 13.30
CA SER A 29 4.55 3.00 13.69
C SER A 29 3.48 1.93 13.52
N ASP A 30 2.22 2.33 13.56
CA ASP A 30 1.09 1.41 13.38
C ASP A 30 1.03 0.80 11.99
N PHE A 31 1.73 1.39 11.02
CA PHE A 31 1.72 0.91 9.65
C PHE A 31 2.88 -0.04 9.34
N VAL A 32 3.82 -0.17 10.25
CA VAL A 32 4.96 -1.05 10.02
C VAL A 32 4.47 -2.51 10.01
N SER A 33 4.72 -3.20 8.91
CA SER A 33 4.36 -4.62 8.73
C SER A 33 2.86 -4.89 8.91
N THR A 34 2.00 -4.00 8.42
CA THR A 34 0.56 -4.15 8.56
C THR A 34 -0.12 -4.29 7.19
N PRO A 35 -1.31 -4.93 7.16
CA PRO A 35 -2.09 -4.97 5.91
C PRO A 35 -2.45 -3.58 5.40
N ARG A 36 -2.54 -2.59 6.27
CA ARG A 36 -2.89 -1.22 5.87
C ARG A 36 -1.86 -0.63 4.92
N LEU A 37 -0.58 -0.90 5.16
CA LEU A 37 0.48 -0.45 4.26
C LEU A 37 0.31 -1.07 2.87
N ASP A 38 0.08 -2.38 2.84
CA ASP A 38 -0.13 -3.09 1.57
C ASP A 38 -1.32 -2.53 0.81
N MET A 39 -2.40 -2.23 1.52
CA MET A 39 -3.60 -1.66 0.92
C MET A 39 -3.33 -0.30 0.29
N LEU A 40 -2.62 0.57 0.99
CA LEU A 40 -2.26 1.89 0.46
C LEU A 40 -1.38 1.76 -0.78
N ALA A 41 -0.42 0.84 -0.74
CA ALA A 41 0.47 0.60 -1.88
C ALA A 41 -0.30 0.09 -3.09
N GLN A 42 -1.24 -0.83 -2.87
CA GLN A 42 -2.07 -1.36 -3.96
C GLN A 42 -2.97 -0.27 -4.55
N LEU A 43 -3.52 0.59 -3.71
CA LEU A 43 -4.34 1.70 -4.19
C LEU A 43 -3.53 2.70 -5.00
N TYR A 44 -2.31 2.97 -4.57
CA TYR A 44 -1.42 3.86 -5.31
C TYR A 44 -1.07 3.28 -6.67
N LEU A 45 -0.73 1.98 -6.70
CA LEU A 45 -0.42 1.30 -7.94
C LEU A 45 -1.61 1.31 -8.89
N ALA A 46 -2.81 1.06 -8.37
CA ALA A 46 -4.02 1.08 -9.17
C ALA A 46 -4.26 2.46 -9.79
N GLU A 47 -4.01 3.54 -9.03
CA GLU A 47 -4.11 4.90 -9.57
C GLU A 47 -3.14 5.10 -10.73
N CYS A 48 -1.91 4.63 -10.56
CA CYS A 48 -0.90 4.76 -11.62
C CYS A 48 -1.30 4.00 -12.88
N GLU A 49 -2.01 2.89 -12.71
CA GLU A 49 -2.44 2.05 -13.81
C GLU A 49 -3.87 2.35 -14.30
N HIS A 50 -4.48 3.39 -13.76
CA HIS A 50 -5.86 3.78 -14.08
C HIS A 50 -6.86 2.66 -13.84
N ARG A 51 -6.67 1.90 -12.76
CA ARG A 51 -7.57 0.83 -12.35
C ARG A 51 -8.37 1.26 -11.13
N THR A 52 -9.60 0.78 -11.05
CA THR A 52 -10.45 0.97 -9.88
C THR A 52 -10.38 -0.26 -9.00
N LEU A 53 -10.18 -0.06 -7.70
CA LEU A 53 -10.18 -1.16 -6.75
C LEU A 53 -11.41 -1.11 -5.86
N HIS A 54 -11.92 -2.28 -5.56
CA HIS A 54 -13.00 -2.47 -4.61
C HIS A 54 -12.45 -3.11 -3.33
N ALA A 55 -13.22 -3.03 -2.25
CA ALA A 55 -12.80 -3.62 -0.97
C ALA A 55 -12.42 -5.09 -1.11
N TRP A 56 -13.14 -5.82 -1.97
CA TRP A 56 -12.85 -7.23 -2.26
C TRP A 56 -11.46 -7.41 -2.85
N SER A 57 -11.09 -6.55 -3.79
CA SER A 57 -9.76 -6.61 -4.41
C SER A 57 -8.65 -6.37 -3.40
N LEU A 58 -8.86 -5.42 -2.50
CA LEU A 58 -7.90 -5.13 -1.44
C LEU A 58 -7.79 -6.28 -0.45
N CYS A 59 -8.91 -6.93 -0.16
CA CYS A 59 -8.94 -8.11 0.69
C CYS A 59 -8.04 -9.21 0.12
N LEU A 60 -8.19 -9.48 -1.17
CA LEU A 60 -7.36 -10.50 -1.84
C LEU A 60 -5.90 -10.11 -1.87
N ALA A 61 -5.61 -8.85 -2.17
CA ALA A 61 -4.24 -8.37 -2.28
C ALA A 61 -3.50 -8.39 -0.95
N SER A 62 -4.18 -8.11 0.15
CA SER A 62 -3.55 -8.06 1.46
C SER A 62 -3.42 -9.43 2.12
N GLN A 63 -4.02 -10.47 1.54
CA GLN A 63 -3.90 -11.85 2.01
C GLN A 63 -4.30 -12.04 3.47
N VAL A 64 -5.33 -11.32 3.90
CA VAL A 64 -5.89 -11.47 5.24
C VAL A 64 -7.36 -11.87 5.13
N PRO A 65 -7.95 -12.43 6.21
CA PRO A 65 -9.37 -12.75 6.19
C PRO A 65 -10.23 -11.54 5.85
N ALA A 66 -11.35 -11.75 5.18
CA ALA A 66 -12.23 -10.68 4.73
C ALA A 66 -12.65 -9.76 5.86
N SER A 67 -12.99 -10.31 7.03
CA SER A 67 -13.39 -9.50 8.18
C SER A 67 -12.27 -8.57 8.66
N THR A 68 -11.04 -9.07 8.65
CA THR A 68 -9.87 -8.26 9.02
C THR A 68 -9.64 -7.18 7.98
N ALA A 69 -9.74 -7.51 6.69
CA ALA A 69 -9.55 -6.55 5.61
C ALA A 69 -10.57 -5.41 5.70
N HIS A 70 -11.84 -5.73 5.92
CA HIS A 70 -12.88 -4.71 6.06
C HIS A 70 -12.62 -3.79 7.23
N ARG A 71 -12.19 -4.35 8.35
CA ARG A 71 -11.85 -3.54 9.52
C ARG A 71 -10.68 -2.61 9.23
N LYS A 72 -9.66 -3.10 8.54
CA LYS A 72 -8.49 -2.28 8.20
C LYS A 72 -8.83 -1.17 7.20
N VAL A 73 -9.69 -1.45 6.23
CA VAL A 73 -10.17 -0.42 5.32
C VAL A 73 -10.94 0.66 6.10
N GLY A 74 -11.76 0.25 7.06
CA GLY A 74 -12.46 1.19 7.93
C GLY A 74 -11.53 2.06 8.74
N GLU A 75 -10.43 1.49 9.24
CA GLU A 75 -9.41 2.25 9.96
C GLU A 75 -8.75 3.29 9.05
N LEU A 76 -8.43 2.91 7.82
CA LEU A 76 -7.84 3.83 6.85
C LEU A 76 -8.81 4.98 6.51
N GLU A 77 -10.08 4.67 6.42
CA GLU A 77 -11.09 5.70 6.17
C GLU A 77 -11.21 6.67 7.33
N ARG A 78 -11.21 6.17 8.55
CA ARG A 78 -11.24 7.01 9.75
C ARG A 78 -10.01 7.90 9.87
N ASP A 79 -8.87 7.39 9.42
CA ASP A 79 -7.62 8.15 9.44
C ASP A 79 -7.55 9.17 8.30
N GLY A 80 -8.55 9.19 7.42
CA GLY A 80 -8.60 10.14 6.31
C GLY A 80 -7.69 9.80 5.15
N LEU A 81 -7.24 8.56 5.05
CA LEU A 81 -6.29 8.14 4.02
C LEU A 81 -6.97 7.56 2.80
N VAL A 82 -8.16 7.00 2.96
CA VAL A 82 -8.94 6.47 1.85
C VAL A 82 -10.37 6.95 1.91
N LEU A 83 -11.02 6.91 0.76
CA LEU A 83 -12.43 7.24 0.61
C LEU A 83 -13.14 5.99 0.09
N CYS A 84 -14.19 5.60 0.79
CA CYS A 84 -15.01 4.46 0.38
C CYS A 84 -16.30 4.98 -0.24
N ARG A 85 -16.59 4.55 -1.45
CA ARG A 85 -17.83 4.88 -2.13
C ARG A 85 -18.62 3.62 -2.39
N ARG A 86 -19.80 3.57 -1.84
CA ARG A 86 -20.71 2.47 -2.10
C ARG A 86 -21.28 2.62 -3.49
N GLY A 87 -21.27 1.51 -4.21
CA GLY A 87 -21.47 1.49 -5.63
C GLY A 87 -22.73 2.14 -6.11
N ALA A 88 -22.56 3.06 -7.00
CA ALA A 88 -23.63 3.66 -7.75
C ALA A 88 -23.67 3.02 -9.13
N SER A 89 -24.07 1.77 -9.19
CA SER A 89 -24.40 1.22 -10.49
C SER A 89 -25.81 1.69 -10.84
N PRO A 90 -26.04 2.25 -12.01
CA PRO A 90 -27.36 2.75 -12.39
C PRO A 90 -28.36 1.64 -12.74
N GLU A 91 -28.07 0.42 -12.43
CA GLU A 91 -28.95 -0.69 -12.69
C GLU A 91 -30.11 -0.72 -11.72
N ASN A 92 -31.07 -1.62 -11.93
CA ASN A 92 -32.34 -1.59 -11.23
C ASN A 92 -32.20 -1.48 -9.70
N GLY A 93 -33.22 -0.93 -9.03
CA GLY A 93 -33.14 -0.58 -7.62
C GLY A 93 -32.87 -1.74 -6.67
N ALA A 94 -33.35 -2.93 -7.00
CA ALA A 94 -33.16 -4.11 -6.17
C ALA A 94 -31.70 -4.55 -6.16
N GLU A 95 -31.08 -4.57 -7.33
CA GLU A 95 -29.68 -4.93 -7.48
C GLU A 95 -28.78 -3.88 -6.85
N ARG A 96 -29.16 -2.62 -7.00
CA ARG A 96 -28.46 -1.50 -6.39
C ARG A 96 -28.44 -1.63 -4.86
N SER A 97 -29.58 -1.95 -4.26
CA SER A 97 -29.67 -2.15 -2.81
C SER A 97 -28.80 -3.31 -2.35
N ARG A 98 -28.76 -4.36 -3.14
CA ARG A 98 -27.96 -5.54 -2.82
C ARG A 98 -26.47 -5.20 -2.86
N ARG A 99 -26.03 -4.47 -3.88
CA ARG A 99 -24.65 -4.06 -4.01
C ARG A 99 -24.21 -3.08 -2.91
N GLN A 100 -25.12 -2.21 -2.49
CA GLN A 100 -24.83 -1.28 -1.40
C GLN A 100 -24.59 -2.00 -0.08
N ARG A 101 -25.25 -3.14 0.13
CA ARG A 101 -25.08 -3.94 1.34
C ARG A 101 -23.87 -4.88 1.26
N ASP A 102 -23.41 -5.14 0.05
CA ASP A 102 -22.28 -6.05 -0.15
C ASP A 102 -20.98 -5.26 -0.20
N HIS A 103 -20.19 -5.37 0.86
CA HIS A 103 -18.93 -4.65 1.00
C HIS A 103 -17.93 -4.98 -0.11
N ARG A 104 -18.10 -6.08 -0.81
CA ARG A 104 -17.21 -6.44 -1.91
C ARG A 104 -17.22 -5.41 -3.02
N TYR A 105 -18.35 -4.72 -3.21
CA TYR A 105 -18.52 -3.74 -4.29
C TYR A 105 -18.27 -2.30 -3.84
N VAL A 106 -17.79 -2.12 -2.62
CA VAL A 106 -17.40 -0.79 -2.16
C VAL A 106 -16.13 -0.38 -2.88
N ARG A 107 -16.21 0.75 -3.58
CA ARG A 107 -15.06 1.31 -4.28
C ARG A 107 -14.17 2.05 -3.29
N VAL A 108 -12.89 1.75 -3.31
CA VAL A 108 -11.93 2.37 -2.39
C VAL A 108 -10.91 3.16 -3.21
N SER A 109 -10.65 4.38 -2.79
CA SER A 109 -9.67 5.24 -3.46
C SER A 109 -8.89 6.02 -2.42
N LEU A 110 -7.69 6.46 -2.79
CA LEU A 110 -6.87 7.30 -1.92
C LEU A 110 -7.46 8.70 -1.84
N THR A 111 -7.41 9.28 -0.65
CA THR A 111 -7.65 10.71 -0.49
C THR A 111 -6.39 11.46 -0.89
N ARG A 112 -6.49 12.80 -1.01
CA ARG A 112 -5.32 13.64 -1.25
C ARG A 112 -4.26 13.40 -0.17
N GLU A 113 -4.67 13.33 1.09
CA GLU A 113 -3.76 13.10 2.20
C GLU A 113 -3.12 11.72 2.13
N GLY A 114 -3.92 10.68 1.83
CA GLY A 114 -3.41 9.33 1.69
C GLY A 114 -2.39 9.24 0.57
N ARG A 115 -2.69 9.85 -0.56
CA ARG A 115 -1.77 9.87 -1.70
C ARG A 115 -0.47 10.58 -1.36
N ALA A 116 -0.55 11.69 -0.65
CA ALA A 116 0.64 12.45 -0.26
C ALA A 116 1.52 11.64 0.69
N LYS A 117 0.92 10.98 1.66
CA LYS A 117 1.67 10.22 2.67
C LYS A 117 2.33 8.99 2.07
N ILE A 118 1.57 8.19 1.30
CA ILE A 118 2.16 7.00 0.68
C ILE A 118 3.19 7.39 -0.37
N GLY A 119 2.95 8.49 -1.08
CA GLY A 119 3.90 9.01 -2.07
C GLY A 119 5.23 9.35 -1.45
N ARG A 120 5.23 10.02 -0.30
CA ARG A 120 6.47 10.35 0.41
C ARG A 120 7.22 9.09 0.83
N LEU A 121 6.49 8.09 1.32
CA LEU A 121 7.11 6.82 1.68
C LEU A 121 7.73 6.15 0.45
N LEU A 122 7.00 6.11 -0.65
CA LEU A 122 7.50 5.48 -1.87
C LEU A 122 8.75 6.20 -2.40
N ASP A 123 8.77 7.52 -2.31
CA ASP A 123 9.96 8.29 -2.70
C ASP A 123 11.16 7.91 -1.84
N ARG A 124 10.96 7.77 -0.53
CA ARG A 124 12.04 7.34 0.36
C ARG A 124 12.50 5.92 0.07
N LEU A 125 11.58 5.01 -0.25
CA LEU A 125 11.95 3.64 -0.60
C LEU A 125 12.76 3.59 -1.89
N VAL A 126 12.36 4.37 -2.89
CA VAL A 126 13.12 4.49 -4.13
C VAL A 126 14.52 4.98 -3.84
N SER A 127 14.65 5.98 -2.98
CA SER A 127 15.95 6.53 -2.57
C SER A 127 16.80 5.48 -1.86
N ILE A 128 16.21 4.71 -0.96
CA ILE A 128 16.90 3.65 -0.22
C ILE A 128 17.41 2.59 -1.20
N TRP A 129 16.57 2.14 -2.13
CA TRP A 129 16.96 1.13 -3.12
C TRP A 129 18.00 1.70 -4.09
N GLY A 130 17.82 2.94 -4.51
CA GLY A 130 18.78 3.61 -5.39
C GLY A 130 20.14 3.74 -4.73
N GLY A 131 20.18 4.09 -3.46
CA GLY A 131 21.42 4.15 -2.69
C GLY A 131 22.08 2.80 -2.55
N ALA A 132 21.29 1.74 -2.32
CA ALA A 132 21.79 0.38 -2.22
C ALA A 132 22.42 -0.07 -3.54
N CYS A 133 21.76 0.23 -4.65
CA CYS A 133 22.28 -0.10 -5.98
C CYS A 133 23.54 0.69 -6.30
N SER A 134 23.61 1.94 -5.85
CA SER A 134 24.80 2.77 -6.07
C SER A 134 25.99 2.29 -5.25
N GLY A 135 25.72 1.65 -4.13
CA GLY A 135 26.77 1.11 -3.26
C GLY A 135 27.54 -0.05 -3.86
N ASP A 136 27.05 -0.61 -4.94
CA ASP A 136 27.74 -1.70 -5.63
C ASP A 136 28.92 -1.26 -6.50
N GLY A 137 29.26 0.00 -6.42
CA GLY A 137 30.39 0.50 -7.17
C GLY A 137 30.16 0.58 -8.67
N ILE A 138 28.93 0.43 -9.09
CA ILE A 138 28.59 0.60 -10.49
C ILE A 138 28.63 2.09 -10.79
N ASP A 139 29.55 2.46 -11.61
CA ASP A 139 29.70 3.85 -12.00
C ASP A 139 28.58 4.25 -12.93
N ARG A 140 27.68 5.08 -12.44
CA ARG A 140 26.59 5.62 -13.23
C ARG A 140 26.88 7.03 -13.73
N SER A 141 28.07 7.47 -13.53
CA SER A 141 28.47 8.81 -13.92
C SER A 141 28.73 8.94 -15.42
N ALA A 142 28.36 7.95 -16.16
CA ALA A 142 28.50 8.05 -17.60
C ALA A 142 27.47 9.01 -18.19
#